data_9d81700586fc007878c88f9390d4a538
#
_entry.id   9d81700586fc007878c88f9390d4a538
#
_cell.length_a   1.000
_cell.length_b   1.000
_cell.length_c   1.000
_cell.angle_alpha   90.00
_cell.angle_beta   90.00
_cell.angle_gamma   90.00
#
_symmetry.space_group_name_H-M   'P 1'
#
loop_
_entity.id
_entity.type
_entity.pdbx_description
1 polymer ?
#
loop_
_entity_poly.entity_id
_entity_poly.type
_entity_poly.pdbx_seq_one_letter_code
_entity_poly.pdbx_strand_id
1 'polypeptide(L)'
;MTDLKPLSWEMSTIGHPLSDLANFLTPFLTATSDKTISIGHGSKAFQPNATEGLPSREQLISWYSEAAGWNPTPDMTWGDAFGIYRGSIIMQGIAARYALRQASSTKAKDYAVQMKPFAVFGWELVQEYKKMHEKPRL
;
A
#
# COMPACT_ATOMS: atom_id res chain seq x y z
N MET A 1 -23.56 -13.58 -20.69
CA MET A 1 -22.54 -14.24 -19.85
C MET A 1 -21.25 -13.43 -20.06
N THR A 2 -20.92 -12.57 -19.11
CA THR A 2 -19.67 -11.80 -19.16
C THR A 2 -18.52 -12.74 -18.82
N ASP A 3 -17.61 -12.95 -19.76
CA ASP A 3 -16.34 -13.65 -19.53
C ASP A 3 -15.57 -12.94 -18.42
N LEU A 4 -15.71 -13.44 -17.21
CA LEU A 4 -14.81 -13.09 -16.10
C LEU A 4 -13.44 -13.71 -16.46
N LYS A 5 -12.58 -12.92 -17.09
CA LYS A 5 -11.19 -13.32 -17.28
C LYS A 5 -10.61 -13.65 -15.91
N PRO A 6 -9.98 -14.81 -15.73
CA PRO A 6 -9.37 -15.17 -14.46
C PRO A 6 -8.35 -14.09 -14.07
N LEU A 7 -8.53 -13.49 -12.90
CA LEU A 7 -7.61 -12.52 -12.33
C LEU A 7 -6.36 -13.29 -11.88
N SER A 8 -5.32 -13.30 -12.72
CA SER A 8 -3.91 -13.64 -12.36
C SER A 8 -3.72 -14.69 -11.25
N TRP A 9 -4.57 -15.72 -11.22
CA TRP A 9 -4.50 -16.79 -10.21
C TRP A 9 -3.17 -17.53 -10.22
N GLU A 10 -2.46 -17.52 -11.36
CA GLU A 10 -1.09 -18.04 -11.50
C GLU A 10 -0.06 -17.32 -10.65
N MET A 11 -0.38 -16.10 -10.19
CA MET A 11 0.48 -15.31 -9.30
C MET A 11 0.04 -15.40 -7.84
N SER A 12 -1.00 -16.15 -7.53
CA SER A 12 -1.46 -16.33 -6.16
C SER A 12 -0.49 -17.19 -5.37
N THR A 13 -0.38 -16.90 -4.07
CA THR A 13 0.46 -17.64 -3.13
C THR A 13 -0.25 -17.80 -1.80
N ILE A 14 0.17 -18.78 -1.02
CA ILE A 14 -0.27 -18.91 0.37
C ILE A 14 0.68 -18.05 1.21
N GLY A 15 0.12 -17.05 1.88
CA GLY A 15 0.89 -16.13 2.71
C GLY A 15 0.07 -15.62 3.89
N HIS A 16 0.68 -14.73 4.67
CA HIS A 16 -0.03 -14.11 5.80
C HIS A 16 -1.09 -13.13 5.27
N PRO A 17 -2.35 -13.22 5.73
CA PRO A 17 -3.46 -12.41 5.20
C PRO A 17 -3.25 -10.90 5.38
N LEU A 18 -2.40 -10.47 6.32
CA LEU A 18 -2.03 -9.07 6.49
C LEU A 18 -1.44 -8.44 5.22
N SER A 19 -0.72 -9.22 4.40
CA SER A 19 -0.12 -8.70 3.16
C SER A 19 -1.19 -8.24 2.15
N ASP A 20 -2.29 -8.97 2.06
CA ASP A 20 -3.39 -8.66 1.16
C ASP A 20 -4.24 -7.52 1.70
N LEU A 21 -4.53 -7.54 3.01
CA LEU A 21 -5.24 -6.46 3.68
C LEU A 21 -4.48 -5.13 3.56
N ALA A 22 -3.18 -5.12 3.83
CA ALA A 22 -2.34 -3.92 3.69
C ALA A 22 -2.30 -3.42 2.24
N ASN A 23 -2.19 -4.33 1.27
CA ASN A 23 -2.23 -3.96 -0.15
C ASN A 23 -3.59 -3.34 -0.53
N PHE A 24 -4.68 -3.92 -0.07
CA PHE A 24 -6.03 -3.38 -0.27
C PHE A 24 -6.22 -2.00 0.35
N LEU A 25 -5.64 -1.75 1.53
CA LEU A 25 -5.75 -0.50 2.27
C LEU A 25 -4.71 0.57 1.86
N THR A 26 -3.74 0.23 1.00
CA THR A 26 -2.71 1.17 0.52
C THR A 26 -3.29 2.47 -0.06
N PRO A 27 -4.39 2.48 -0.86
CA PRO A 27 -4.98 3.73 -1.37
C PRO A 27 -5.42 4.70 -0.26
N PHE A 28 -5.97 4.18 0.84
CA PHE A 28 -6.37 5.00 1.99
C PHE A 28 -5.16 5.59 2.72
N LEU A 29 -4.12 4.78 2.94
CA LEU A 29 -2.87 5.22 3.55
C LEU A 29 -2.19 6.32 2.72
N THR A 30 -2.08 6.12 1.42
CA THR A 30 -1.42 7.09 0.52
C THR A 30 -2.24 8.35 0.31
N ALA A 31 -3.56 8.30 0.45
CA ALA A 31 -4.42 9.47 0.34
C ALA A 31 -4.36 10.41 1.55
N THR A 32 -3.90 9.90 2.71
CA THR A 32 -3.83 10.66 3.97
C THR A 32 -2.42 11.07 4.36
N SER A 33 -1.39 10.49 3.76
CA SER A 33 -0.01 10.82 4.06
C SER A 33 0.46 12.06 3.29
N ASP A 34 0.92 13.08 4.00
CA ASP A 34 1.49 14.31 3.39
C ASP A 34 2.64 14.00 2.44
N LYS A 35 3.40 12.94 2.70
CA LYS A 35 4.54 12.51 1.88
C LYS A 35 4.12 11.99 0.52
N THR A 36 3.04 11.24 0.46
CA THR A 36 2.51 10.70 -0.79
C THR A 36 1.70 11.75 -1.54
N ILE A 37 0.97 12.61 -0.82
CA ILE A 37 0.21 13.71 -1.41
C ILE A 37 1.16 14.73 -2.07
N SER A 38 2.27 15.09 -1.40
CA SER A 38 3.24 16.06 -1.91
C SER A 38 3.90 15.66 -3.23
N ILE A 39 3.97 14.37 -3.52
CA ILE A 39 4.52 13.83 -4.78
C ILE A 39 3.43 13.48 -5.81
N GLY A 40 2.18 13.88 -5.55
CA GLY A 40 1.05 13.58 -6.43
C GLY A 40 0.62 12.11 -6.43
N HIS A 41 1.05 11.33 -5.44
CA HIS A 41 0.61 9.96 -5.23
C HIS A 41 -0.53 9.94 -4.22
N GLY A 42 -1.51 9.09 -4.46
CA GLY A 42 -2.71 9.03 -3.64
C GLY A 42 -3.90 9.76 -4.27
N SER A 43 -5.02 9.08 -4.31
CA SER A 43 -6.26 9.65 -4.85
C SER A 43 -7.04 10.36 -3.74
N LYS A 44 -7.43 11.60 -3.99
CA LYS A 44 -8.29 12.36 -3.08
C LYS A 44 -9.61 11.64 -2.76
N ALA A 45 -10.06 10.76 -3.65
CA ALA A 45 -11.28 9.97 -3.44
C ALA A 45 -11.22 9.07 -2.20
N PHE A 46 -10.03 8.67 -1.75
CA PHE A 46 -9.82 7.84 -0.56
C PHE A 46 -9.53 8.63 0.72
N GLN A 47 -9.59 9.96 0.66
CA GLN A 47 -9.52 10.77 1.87
C GLN A 47 -10.80 10.60 2.69
N PRO A 48 -10.74 10.77 4.02
CA PRO A 48 -11.91 10.67 4.87
C PRO A 48 -13.05 11.57 4.38
N ASN A 49 -14.24 10.99 4.23
CA ASN A 49 -15.47 11.67 3.80
C ASN A 49 -15.41 12.30 2.38
N ALA A 50 -14.42 11.97 1.56
CA ALA A 50 -14.29 12.54 0.22
C ALA A 50 -15.23 11.90 -0.81
N THR A 51 -15.61 10.64 -0.58
CA THR A 51 -16.52 9.88 -1.47
C THR A 51 -17.67 9.34 -0.66
N GLU A 52 -18.89 9.72 -1.03
CA GLU A 52 -20.12 9.23 -0.37
C GLU A 52 -20.22 7.70 -0.53
N GLY A 53 -20.53 7.02 0.57
CA GLY A 53 -20.68 5.57 0.60
C GLY A 53 -19.36 4.78 0.67
N LEU A 54 -18.20 5.43 0.56
CA LEU A 54 -16.91 4.77 0.75
C LEU A 54 -16.64 4.66 2.27
N PRO A 55 -16.47 3.43 2.81
CA PRO A 55 -16.13 3.25 4.22
C PRO A 55 -14.74 3.80 4.54
N SER A 56 -14.53 4.20 5.80
CA SER A 56 -13.21 4.61 6.26
C SER A 56 -12.26 3.41 6.35
N ARG A 57 -10.96 3.69 6.39
CA ARG A 57 -9.94 2.66 6.58
C ARG A 57 -10.16 1.86 7.87
N GLU A 58 -10.53 2.54 8.94
CA GLU A 58 -10.80 1.95 10.25
C GLU A 58 -12.04 1.04 10.22
N GLN A 59 -13.08 1.46 9.51
CA GLN A 59 -14.28 0.63 9.32
C GLN A 59 -13.95 -0.65 8.53
N LEU A 60 -13.14 -0.55 7.47
CA LEU A 60 -12.70 -1.72 6.71
C LEU A 60 -11.87 -2.69 7.55
N ILE A 61 -10.98 -2.20 8.40
CA ILE A 61 -10.20 -3.02 9.33
C ILE A 61 -11.12 -3.69 10.34
N SER A 62 -12.12 -2.97 10.88
CA SER A 62 -13.09 -3.52 11.83
C SER A 62 -13.91 -4.65 11.20
N TRP A 63 -14.47 -4.43 10.01
CA TRP A 63 -15.23 -5.46 9.30
C TRP A 63 -14.38 -6.67 8.93
N TYR A 64 -13.14 -6.44 8.52
CA TYR A 64 -12.20 -7.52 8.26
C TYR A 64 -11.92 -8.34 9.53
N SER A 65 -11.66 -7.66 10.66
CA SER A 65 -11.42 -8.31 11.95
C SER A 65 -12.59 -9.19 12.38
N GLU A 66 -13.81 -8.69 12.24
CA GLU A 66 -15.04 -9.44 12.55
C GLU A 66 -15.19 -10.67 11.64
N ALA A 67 -15.04 -10.49 10.33
CA ALA A 67 -15.22 -11.56 9.35
C ALA A 67 -14.12 -12.64 9.43
N ALA A 68 -12.87 -12.24 9.69
CA ALA A 68 -11.72 -13.14 9.75
C ALA A 68 -11.52 -13.80 11.13
N GLY A 69 -12.20 -13.30 12.19
CA GLY A 69 -11.99 -13.75 13.55
C GLY A 69 -10.61 -13.42 14.11
N TRP A 70 -9.92 -12.44 13.53
CA TRP A 70 -8.57 -12.01 13.91
C TRP A 70 -8.45 -10.49 13.81
N ASN A 71 -7.86 -9.86 14.83
CA ASN A 71 -7.67 -8.42 14.86
C ASN A 71 -6.29 -8.03 14.26
N PRO A 72 -6.25 -7.45 13.05
CA PRO A 72 -5.01 -7.04 12.41
C PRO A 72 -4.43 -5.72 12.95
N THR A 73 -5.20 -4.95 13.72
CA THR A 73 -4.83 -3.58 14.14
C THR A 73 -3.44 -3.45 14.74
N PRO A 74 -2.98 -4.35 15.65
CA PRO A 74 -1.64 -4.24 16.24
C PRO A 74 -0.50 -4.35 15.21
N ASP A 75 -0.74 -5.07 14.12
CA ASP A 75 0.27 -5.36 13.10
C ASP A 75 0.14 -4.46 11.85
N MET A 76 -0.86 -3.57 11.82
CA MET A 76 -1.14 -2.77 10.62
C MET A 76 0.01 -1.86 10.23
N THR A 77 0.76 -1.29 11.18
CA THR A 77 1.93 -0.45 10.88
C THR A 77 3.01 -1.25 10.14
N TRP A 78 3.21 -2.51 10.51
CA TRP A 78 4.10 -3.41 9.80
C TRP A 78 3.55 -3.78 8.42
N GLY A 79 2.25 -4.08 8.34
CA GLY A 79 1.57 -4.35 7.08
C GLY A 79 1.67 -3.18 6.10
N ASP A 80 1.45 -1.97 6.57
CA ASP A 80 1.58 -0.74 5.79
C ASP A 80 3.02 -0.55 5.28
N ALA A 81 4.01 -0.73 6.15
CA ALA A 81 5.43 -0.68 5.76
C ALA A 81 5.75 -1.69 4.65
N PHE A 82 5.25 -2.92 4.79
CA PHE A 82 5.41 -3.97 3.79
C PHE A 82 4.72 -3.62 2.47
N GLY A 83 3.49 -3.11 2.52
CA GLY A 83 2.73 -2.69 1.32
C GLY A 83 3.43 -1.56 0.56
N ILE A 84 3.92 -0.54 1.26
CA ILE A 84 4.68 0.57 0.68
C ILE A 84 6.03 0.10 0.12
N TYR A 85 6.75 -0.77 0.81
CA TYR A 85 7.99 -1.37 0.32
C TYR A 85 7.75 -2.14 -0.99
N ARG A 86 6.73 -3.00 -1.04
CA ARG A 86 6.33 -3.73 -2.23
C ARG A 86 6.00 -2.79 -3.39
N GLY A 87 5.26 -1.71 -3.13
CA GLY A 87 4.98 -0.65 -4.11
C GLY A 87 6.24 0.01 -4.64
N SER A 88 7.22 0.28 -3.78
CA SER A 88 8.51 0.90 -4.20
C SER A 88 9.32 -0.01 -5.13
N ILE A 89 9.30 -1.33 -4.91
CA ILE A 89 9.95 -2.31 -5.81
C ILE A 89 9.26 -2.34 -7.18
N ILE A 90 7.94 -2.28 -7.21
CA ILE A 90 7.18 -2.21 -8.47
C ILE A 90 7.55 -0.94 -9.25
N MET A 91 7.59 0.21 -8.55
CA MET A 91 7.99 1.49 -9.16
C MET A 91 9.42 1.45 -9.66
N GLN A 92 10.35 0.79 -8.93
CA GLN A 92 11.73 0.59 -9.38
C GLN A 92 11.80 -0.20 -10.69
N GLY A 93 11.01 -1.28 -10.79
CA GLY A 93 10.93 -2.05 -12.03
C GLY A 93 10.37 -1.25 -13.21
N ILE A 94 9.41 -0.35 -12.96
CA ILE A 94 8.87 0.56 -13.96
C ILE A 94 9.94 1.59 -14.36
N ALA A 95 10.66 2.17 -13.40
CA ALA A 95 11.73 3.12 -13.63
C ALA A 95 12.86 2.53 -14.49
N ALA A 96 13.27 1.29 -14.20
CA ALA A 96 14.27 0.58 -14.98
C ALA A 96 13.82 0.39 -16.44
N ARG A 97 12.59 -0.09 -16.66
CA ARG A 97 12.03 -0.23 -18.03
C ARG A 97 11.89 1.12 -18.74
N TYR A 98 11.53 2.17 -18.01
CA TYR A 98 11.48 3.51 -18.59
C TYR A 98 12.85 3.99 -19.05
N ALA A 99 13.89 3.82 -18.23
CA ALA A 99 15.27 4.18 -18.58
C ALA A 99 15.78 3.43 -19.81
N LEU A 100 15.39 2.15 -19.94
CA LEU A 100 15.72 1.31 -21.10
C LEU A 100 14.81 1.54 -22.32
N ARG A 101 13.88 2.50 -22.29
CA ARG A 101 12.87 2.75 -23.33
C ARG A 101 11.98 1.53 -23.64
N GLN A 102 11.73 0.70 -22.64
CA GLN A 102 10.92 -0.53 -22.73
C GLN A 102 9.58 -0.41 -21.98
N ALA A 103 9.27 0.75 -21.42
CA ALA A 103 8.01 0.98 -20.72
C ALA A 103 6.87 1.16 -21.71
N SER A 104 5.78 0.42 -21.52
CA SER A 104 4.57 0.49 -22.35
C SER A 104 3.58 1.58 -21.90
N SER A 105 3.70 2.06 -20.64
CA SER A 105 2.79 3.06 -20.08
C SER A 105 3.31 4.48 -20.25
N THR A 106 2.44 5.40 -20.67
CA THR A 106 2.73 6.84 -20.69
C THR A 106 3.02 7.43 -19.31
N LYS A 107 2.52 6.79 -18.24
CA LYS A 107 2.74 7.18 -16.84
C LYS A 107 4.04 6.65 -16.23
N ALA A 108 4.85 5.90 -16.99
CA ALA A 108 6.07 5.28 -16.46
C ALA A 108 7.06 6.32 -15.89
N LYS A 109 7.14 7.52 -16.50
CA LYS A 109 7.96 8.62 -16.00
C LYS A 109 7.51 9.10 -14.63
N ASP A 110 6.22 9.22 -14.40
CA ASP A 110 5.66 9.70 -13.14
C ASP A 110 5.94 8.69 -12.01
N TYR A 111 5.77 7.40 -12.28
CA TYR A 111 6.13 6.34 -11.33
C TYR A 111 7.64 6.29 -11.03
N ALA A 112 8.49 6.55 -12.02
CA ALA A 112 9.93 6.59 -11.83
C ALA A 112 10.35 7.70 -10.85
N VAL A 113 9.71 8.88 -10.93
CA VAL A 113 9.96 10.00 -10.01
C VAL A 113 9.44 9.68 -8.60
N GLN A 114 8.34 8.98 -8.48
CA GLN A 114 7.70 8.65 -7.19
C GLN A 114 8.42 7.52 -6.42
N MET A 115 9.25 6.73 -7.07
CA MET A 115 9.92 5.57 -6.47
C MET A 115 10.68 5.92 -5.19
N LYS A 116 11.54 6.93 -5.21
CA LYS A 116 12.38 7.31 -4.05
C LYS A 116 11.55 7.84 -2.88
N PRO A 117 10.64 8.81 -3.05
CA PRO A 117 9.77 9.26 -1.97
C PRO A 117 8.95 8.11 -1.36
N PHE A 118 8.48 7.19 -2.19
CA PHE A 118 7.69 6.04 -1.72
C PHE A 118 8.53 5.09 -0.88
N ALA A 119 9.78 4.82 -1.29
CA ALA A 119 10.71 4.01 -0.51
C ALA A 119 11.09 4.67 0.83
N VAL A 120 11.27 5.98 0.85
CA VAL A 120 11.52 6.75 2.10
C VAL A 120 10.33 6.64 3.03
N PHE A 121 9.11 6.78 2.53
CA PHE A 121 7.90 6.63 3.32
C PHE A 121 7.80 5.22 3.95
N GLY A 122 8.06 4.16 3.15
CA GLY A 122 8.11 2.80 3.67
C GLY A 122 9.14 2.60 4.79
N TRP A 123 10.33 3.19 4.63
CA TRP A 123 11.36 3.15 5.66
C TRP A 123 10.94 3.83 6.97
N GLU A 124 10.25 4.95 6.89
CA GLU A 124 9.75 5.66 8.07
C GLU A 124 8.68 4.85 8.82
N LEU A 125 7.78 4.17 8.10
CA LEU A 125 6.83 3.25 8.72
C LEU A 125 7.55 2.08 9.45
N VAL A 126 8.66 1.57 8.90
CA VAL A 126 9.51 0.59 9.61
C VAL A 126 10.11 1.17 10.90
N GLN A 127 10.59 2.41 10.87
CA GLN A 127 11.13 3.05 12.07
C GLN A 127 10.04 3.29 13.13
N GLU A 128 8.86 3.67 12.71
CA GLU A 128 7.70 3.84 13.58
C GLU A 128 7.32 2.51 14.25
N TYR A 129 7.21 1.45 13.47
CA TYR A 129 6.94 0.12 14.01
C TYR A 129 7.98 -0.32 15.03
N LYS A 130 9.28 -0.12 14.75
CA LYS A 130 10.37 -0.42 15.70
C LYS A 130 10.22 0.34 17.00
N LYS A 131 9.95 1.64 16.96
CA LYS A 131 9.75 2.46 18.15
C LYS A 131 8.60 1.97 19.03
N MET A 132 7.50 1.53 18.42
CA MET A 132 6.35 0.99 19.15
C MET A 132 6.66 -0.35 19.84
N HIS A 133 7.62 -1.12 19.29
CA HIS A 133 7.95 -2.47 19.77
C HIS A 133 9.32 -2.54 20.46
N GLU A 134 10.06 -1.44 20.59
CA GLU A 134 11.29 -1.40 21.39
C GLU A 134 10.95 -1.62 22.87
N LYS A 135 11.41 -2.75 23.41
CA LYS A 135 11.42 -2.95 24.85
C LYS A 135 12.40 -1.96 25.46
N PRO A 136 12.05 -1.30 26.60
CA PRO A 136 13.03 -0.48 27.31
C PRO A 136 14.26 -1.36 27.61
N ARG A 137 15.42 -0.89 27.21
CA ARG A 137 16.68 -1.51 27.61
C ARG A 137 16.81 -1.29 29.11
N LEU A 138 16.73 -2.40 29.88
CA LEU A 138 17.06 -2.42 31.30
C LEU A 138 18.54 -2.13 31.49
#